data_b440b860a070223d1e68da6cd876462b
#
_entry.id   b440b860a070223d1e68da6cd876462b
#
_cell.length_a   1.000
_cell.length_b   1.000
_cell.length_c   1.000
_cell.angle_alpha   90.00
_cell.angle_beta   90.00
_cell.angle_gamma   90.00
#
_symmetry.space_group_name_H-M   'P 1'
#
loop_
_entity.id
_entity.type
_entity.pdbx_description
1 polymer ?
#
loop_
_entity_poly.entity_id
_entity_poly.type
_entity_poly.pdbx_seq_one_letter_code
_entity_poly.pdbx_strand_id
1 'polypeptide(L)'
;MTTYIFDSTLDGLLTAVFDSFALHQQPQLLAEGEQLPLFADEPHRVVTDEEKAARVWKGLEKHLSREALRIISISWMSEERALNQPLFNYICKVFLTGKDISHNASDPDVLAVRNTCRRVLHEEQRMKQFIRFQKAKDGTYLAVVSPDHNVLPLIIDHFQDRFNDQSWLIYDARRHYGYYYCPPSESPVRITFEDEAAVPFSLTNGKLDADVLSTDDQLFQDLWRTYFKAICIRERINPRKQLNDMPRRYWRYMTEKN
;
A
#
# COMPACT_ATOMS: atom_id res chain seq x y z
N MET A 1 20.89 -4.06 -25.93
CA MET A 1 20.67 -3.90 -24.47
C MET A 1 19.60 -4.90 -24.11
N THR A 2 19.92 -5.87 -23.26
CA THR A 2 18.97 -6.93 -22.91
C THR A 2 17.81 -6.36 -22.09
N THR A 3 16.60 -6.68 -22.49
CA THR A 3 15.36 -6.19 -21.82
C THR A 3 14.57 -7.39 -21.33
N TYR A 4 14.12 -7.33 -20.07
CA TYR A 4 13.25 -8.33 -19.47
C TYR A 4 11.86 -7.73 -19.26
N ILE A 5 10.81 -8.44 -19.70
CA ILE A 5 9.40 -8.07 -19.45
C ILE A 5 8.84 -9.02 -18.43
N PHE A 6 8.25 -8.48 -17.37
CA PHE A 6 7.64 -9.26 -16.28
C PHE A 6 6.23 -8.74 -15.95
N ASP A 7 5.46 -9.55 -15.26
CA ASP A 7 4.02 -9.35 -14.96
C ASP A 7 3.71 -8.33 -13.86
N SER A 8 4.69 -7.55 -13.41
CA SER A 8 4.56 -6.58 -12.32
C SER A 8 4.19 -7.18 -10.95
N THR A 9 4.40 -8.48 -10.75
CA THR A 9 4.32 -9.12 -9.44
C THR A 9 5.69 -9.14 -8.76
N LEU A 10 5.72 -9.27 -7.42
CA LEU A 10 6.98 -9.43 -6.70
C LEU A 10 7.67 -10.75 -7.10
N ASP A 11 6.91 -11.81 -7.25
CA ASP A 11 7.42 -13.11 -7.66
C ASP A 11 7.99 -13.08 -9.09
N GLY A 12 7.35 -12.29 -9.99
CA GLY A 12 7.87 -12.02 -11.32
C GLY A 12 9.20 -11.26 -11.28
N LEU A 13 9.33 -10.23 -10.43
CA LEU A 13 10.60 -9.52 -10.25
C LEU A 13 11.68 -10.44 -9.67
N LEU A 14 11.35 -11.24 -8.66
CA LEU A 14 12.30 -12.21 -8.10
C LEU A 14 12.69 -13.30 -9.11
N THR A 15 11.75 -13.75 -9.95
CA THR A 15 12.04 -14.66 -11.08
C THR A 15 12.98 -14.01 -12.07
N ALA A 16 12.79 -12.72 -12.39
CA ALA A 16 13.71 -11.96 -13.26
C ALA A 16 15.13 -11.89 -12.68
N VAL A 17 15.25 -11.72 -11.35
CA VAL A 17 16.55 -11.80 -10.67
C VAL A 17 17.18 -13.18 -10.86
N PHE A 18 16.42 -14.25 -10.64
CA PHE A 18 16.94 -15.61 -10.86
C PHE A 18 17.44 -15.82 -12.29
N ASP A 19 16.61 -15.44 -13.27
CA ASP A 19 16.95 -15.60 -14.70
C ASP A 19 18.17 -14.77 -15.10
N SER A 20 18.34 -13.55 -14.53
CA SER A 20 19.50 -12.70 -14.79
C SER A 20 20.82 -13.35 -14.39
N PHE A 21 20.83 -14.05 -13.24
CA PHE A 21 21.99 -14.81 -12.79
C PHE A 21 22.20 -16.08 -13.62
N ALA A 22 21.13 -16.80 -13.95
CA ALA A 22 21.19 -18.01 -14.75
C ALA A 22 21.70 -17.75 -16.17
N LEU A 23 21.33 -16.62 -16.76
CA LEU A 23 21.72 -16.21 -18.11
C LEU A 23 22.95 -15.30 -18.14
N HIS A 24 23.52 -14.93 -16.99
CA HIS A 24 24.65 -14.00 -16.85
C HIS A 24 24.38 -12.63 -17.52
N GLN A 25 23.18 -12.10 -17.35
CA GLN A 25 22.73 -10.86 -17.98
C GLN A 25 22.41 -9.78 -16.94
N GLN A 26 22.58 -8.52 -17.34
CA GLN A 26 22.12 -7.35 -16.57
C GLN A 26 21.04 -6.62 -17.37
N PRO A 27 19.79 -7.04 -17.25
CA PRO A 27 18.70 -6.50 -18.07
C PRO A 27 18.19 -5.16 -17.56
N GLN A 28 17.57 -4.42 -18.48
CA GLN A 28 16.60 -3.40 -18.14
C GLN A 28 15.24 -4.10 -17.92
N LEU A 29 14.60 -3.82 -16.78
CA LEU A 29 13.26 -4.34 -16.52
C LEU A 29 12.20 -3.43 -17.11
N LEU A 30 11.20 -4.04 -17.72
CA LEU A 30 9.97 -3.40 -18.14
C LEU A 30 8.77 -4.17 -17.56
N ALA A 31 7.79 -3.43 -17.10
CA ALA A 31 6.51 -4.01 -16.73
C ALA A 31 5.73 -4.41 -17.99
N GLU A 32 4.90 -5.41 -17.88
CA GLU A 32 4.03 -5.81 -19.00
C GLU A 32 3.12 -4.63 -19.41
N GLY A 33 3.03 -4.40 -20.74
CA GLY A 33 2.32 -3.26 -21.32
C GLY A 33 3.12 -1.96 -21.45
N GLU A 34 4.39 -1.92 -21.01
CA GLU A 34 5.29 -0.79 -21.28
C GLU A 34 5.85 -0.86 -22.70
N GLN A 35 6.15 0.31 -23.28
CA GLN A 35 6.72 0.41 -24.61
C GLN A 35 8.19 -0.05 -24.62
N LEU A 36 8.51 -0.94 -25.56
CA LEU A 36 9.89 -1.35 -25.79
C LEU A 36 10.74 -0.18 -26.30
N PRO A 37 11.99 -0.06 -25.88
CA PRO A 37 12.94 0.87 -26.51
C PRO A 37 13.08 0.59 -28.00
N LEU A 38 13.21 1.64 -28.82
CA LEU A 38 13.28 1.57 -30.29
C LEU A 38 14.40 0.66 -30.85
N PHE A 39 15.43 0.42 -30.06
CA PHE A 39 16.60 -0.40 -30.44
C PHE A 39 16.83 -1.53 -29.42
N ALA A 40 15.76 -2.05 -28.78
CA ALA A 40 15.89 -3.21 -27.93
C ALA A 40 16.10 -4.47 -28.75
N ASP A 41 17.02 -5.34 -28.29
CA ASP A 41 17.10 -6.72 -28.77
C ASP A 41 15.76 -7.42 -28.46
N GLU A 42 15.57 -8.64 -28.97
CA GLU A 42 14.38 -9.43 -28.64
C GLU A 42 14.25 -9.57 -27.12
N PRO A 43 13.15 -9.11 -26.53
CA PRO A 43 13.03 -9.06 -25.08
C PRO A 43 12.82 -10.46 -24.51
N HIS A 44 13.50 -10.75 -23.40
CA HIS A 44 13.24 -11.93 -22.62
C HIS A 44 11.93 -11.75 -21.83
N ARG A 45 10.92 -12.59 -22.09
CA ARG A 45 9.68 -12.60 -21.30
C ARG A 45 9.88 -13.51 -20.09
N VAL A 46 9.83 -12.89 -18.92
CA VAL A 46 9.93 -13.61 -17.64
C VAL A 46 8.58 -14.28 -17.37
N VAL A 47 8.60 -15.61 -17.35
CA VAL A 47 7.44 -16.39 -16.89
C VAL A 47 7.59 -16.56 -15.38
N THR A 48 6.67 -15.97 -14.62
CA THR A 48 6.69 -16.02 -13.15
C THR A 48 6.69 -17.46 -12.66
N ASP A 49 7.66 -17.77 -11.81
CA ASP A 49 7.92 -19.11 -11.26
C ASP A 49 8.11 -18.99 -9.76
N GLU A 50 7.15 -19.50 -9.00
CA GLU A 50 7.12 -19.43 -7.53
C GLU A 50 8.33 -20.14 -6.89
N GLU A 51 8.83 -21.24 -7.48
CA GLU A 51 9.99 -21.94 -6.94
C GLU A 51 11.27 -21.11 -7.09
N LYS A 52 11.46 -20.46 -8.27
CA LYS A 52 12.57 -19.56 -8.49
C LYS A 52 12.49 -18.35 -7.57
N ALA A 53 11.31 -17.72 -7.45
CA ALA A 53 11.06 -16.59 -6.57
C ALA A 53 11.36 -16.94 -5.11
N ALA A 54 10.85 -18.08 -4.62
CA ALA A 54 11.10 -18.56 -3.27
C ALA A 54 12.60 -18.85 -3.02
N ARG A 55 13.34 -19.37 -4.00
CA ARG A 55 14.78 -19.57 -3.89
C ARG A 55 15.54 -18.25 -3.76
N VAL A 56 15.17 -17.23 -4.53
CA VAL A 56 15.76 -15.89 -4.44
C VAL A 56 15.44 -15.28 -3.07
N TRP A 57 14.19 -15.35 -2.62
CA TRP A 57 13.79 -14.84 -1.31
C TRP A 57 14.55 -15.51 -0.16
N LYS A 58 14.65 -16.83 -0.17
CA LYS A 58 15.44 -17.59 0.80
C LYS A 58 16.94 -17.23 0.76
N GLY A 59 17.44 -16.88 -0.43
CA GLY A 59 18.80 -16.34 -0.59
C GLY A 59 18.94 -14.97 0.09
N LEU A 60 17.96 -14.06 -0.08
CA LEU A 60 17.96 -12.77 0.58
C LEU A 60 17.92 -12.90 2.11
N GLU A 61 17.12 -13.82 2.66
CA GLU A 61 17.07 -14.09 4.11
C GLU A 61 18.42 -14.48 4.73
N LYS A 62 19.34 -15.04 3.92
CA LYS A 62 20.69 -15.38 4.38
C LYS A 62 21.65 -14.20 4.42
N HIS A 63 21.41 -13.19 3.59
CA HIS A 63 22.32 -12.05 3.41
C HIS A 63 21.82 -10.76 4.07
N LEU A 64 20.50 -10.64 4.27
CA LEU A 64 19.86 -9.42 4.75
C LEU A 64 19.32 -9.57 6.18
N SER A 65 19.37 -8.47 6.91
CA SER A 65 18.67 -8.34 8.19
C SER A 65 17.14 -8.38 8.00
N ARG A 66 16.39 -8.69 9.06
CA ARG A 66 14.92 -8.63 9.05
C ARG A 66 14.41 -7.24 8.67
N GLU A 67 15.12 -6.19 9.08
CA GLU A 67 14.80 -4.80 8.74
C GLU A 67 14.97 -4.57 7.23
N ALA A 68 16.05 -5.04 6.62
CA ALA A 68 16.29 -4.91 5.19
C ALA A 68 15.24 -5.66 4.36
N LEU A 69 14.86 -6.87 4.75
CA LEU A 69 13.77 -7.62 4.12
C LEU A 69 12.43 -6.87 4.22
N ARG A 70 12.13 -6.32 5.40
CA ARG A 70 10.95 -5.49 5.61
C ARG A 70 10.95 -4.25 4.71
N ILE A 71 12.10 -3.59 4.51
CA ILE A 71 12.24 -2.45 3.60
C ILE A 71 11.87 -2.86 2.17
N ILE A 72 12.32 -4.02 1.69
CA ILE A 72 11.97 -4.56 0.36
C ILE A 72 10.45 -4.75 0.26
N SER A 73 9.85 -5.50 1.19
CA SER A 73 8.42 -5.80 1.18
C SER A 73 7.55 -4.54 1.25
N ILE A 74 7.89 -3.60 2.13
CA ILE A 74 7.13 -2.34 2.26
C ILE A 74 7.33 -1.45 1.04
N SER A 75 8.55 -1.35 0.48
CA SER A 75 8.78 -0.54 -0.71
C SER A 75 7.98 -1.05 -1.91
N TRP A 76 7.82 -2.38 -2.04
CA TRP A 76 6.99 -3.00 -3.08
C TRP A 76 5.52 -2.57 -2.99
N MET A 77 5.00 -2.35 -1.79
CA MET A 77 3.63 -1.86 -1.58
C MET A 77 3.39 -0.43 -2.12
N SER A 78 4.43 0.24 -2.59
CA SER A 78 4.26 1.53 -3.29
C SER A 78 3.55 1.37 -4.63
N GLU A 79 3.67 0.22 -5.29
CA GLU A 79 3.19 -0.06 -6.65
C GLU A 79 3.73 0.93 -7.69
N GLU A 80 4.86 1.59 -7.37
CA GLU A 80 5.51 2.54 -8.28
C GLU A 80 6.39 1.80 -9.29
N ARG A 81 6.05 1.90 -10.58
CA ARG A 81 6.86 1.30 -11.66
C ARG A 81 8.32 1.77 -11.66
N ALA A 82 8.54 3.02 -11.26
CA ALA A 82 9.90 3.58 -11.16
C ALA A 82 10.78 2.85 -10.13
N LEU A 83 10.19 2.07 -9.22
CA LEU A 83 10.91 1.27 -8.24
C LEU A 83 11.45 -0.04 -8.82
N ASN A 84 10.85 -0.59 -9.88
CA ASN A 84 11.16 -1.93 -10.38
C ASN A 84 12.64 -2.12 -10.66
N GLN A 85 13.27 -1.23 -11.44
CA GLN A 85 14.67 -1.32 -11.77
C GLN A 85 15.58 -1.11 -10.54
N PRO A 86 15.42 -0.06 -9.72
CA PRO A 86 16.19 0.09 -8.49
C PRO A 86 16.10 -1.09 -7.54
N LEU A 87 14.93 -1.68 -7.37
CA LEU A 87 14.73 -2.83 -6.49
C LEU A 87 15.43 -4.08 -7.05
N PHE A 88 15.28 -4.33 -8.34
CA PHE A 88 16.00 -5.41 -9.04
C PHE A 88 17.52 -5.25 -8.86
N ASN A 89 18.06 -4.08 -9.14
CA ASN A 89 19.48 -3.79 -9.03
C ASN A 89 19.98 -3.98 -7.59
N TYR A 90 19.19 -3.49 -6.60
CA TYR A 90 19.52 -3.65 -5.19
C TYR A 90 19.63 -5.13 -4.82
N ILE A 91 18.65 -5.96 -5.21
CA ILE A 91 18.66 -7.39 -4.94
C ILE A 91 19.86 -8.08 -5.62
N CYS A 92 20.14 -7.75 -6.89
CA CYS A 92 21.30 -8.29 -7.61
C CYS A 92 22.61 -7.92 -6.90
N LYS A 93 22.77 -6.67 -6.45
CA LYS A 93 23.96 -6.22 -5.71
C LYS A 93 24.15 -6.96 -4.39
N VAL A 94 23.07 -7.28 -3.68
CA VAL A 94 23.14 -8.10 -2.45
C VAL A 94 23.74 -9.47 -2.75
N PHE A 95 23.30 -10.15 -3.81
CA PHE A 95 23.89 -11.44 -4.20
C PHE A 95 25.33 -11.33 -4.69
N LEU A 96 25.67 -10.30 -5.44
CA LEU A 96 27.04 -10.09 -5.94
C LEU A 96 28.03 -9.77 -4.82
N THR A 97 27.60 -9.03 -3.80
CA THR A 97 28.47 -8.63 -2.68
C THR A 97 28.47 -9.64 -1.54
N GLY A 98 27.42 -10.46 -1.43
CA GLY A 98 27.17 -11.36 -0.31
C GLY A 98 26.99 -10.67 1.04
N LYS A 99 26.64 -9.35 1.03
CA LYS A 99 26.55 -8.51 2.22
C LYS A 99 25.24 -7.74 2.27
N ASP A 100 24.80 -7.41 3.48
CA ASP A 100 23.72 -6.44 3.69
C ASP A 100 24.21 -5.02 3.36
N ILE A 101 23.74 -4.49 2.25
CA ILE A 101 24.05 -3.13 1.77
C ILE A 101 22.92 -2.14 2.04
N SER A 102 21.88 -2.54 2.81
CA SER A 102 20.67 -1.72 3.06
C SER A 102 20.97 -0.35 3.67
N HIS A 103 22.10 -0.18 4.35
CA HIS A 103 22.52 1.09 4.94
C HIS A 103 23.43 1.94 4.05
N ASN A 104 23.78 1.47 2.83
CA ASN A 104 24.64 2.21 1.92
C ASN A 104 23.87 3.33 1.22
N ALA A 105 23.78 4.49 1.87
CA ALA A 105 23.09 5.66 1.31
C ALA A 105 23.78 6.30 0.09
N SER A 106 25.02 5.89 -0.23
CA SER A 106 25.73 6.37 -1.43
C SER A 106 25.31 5.61 -2.70
N ASP A 107 24.68 4.44 -2.54
CA ASP A 107 24.14 3.69 -3.67
C ASP A 107 22.77 4.22 -4.08
N PRO A 108 22.56 4.67 -5.33
CA PRO A 108 21.31 5.25 -5.78
C PRO A 108 20.14 4.28 -5.73
N ASP A 109 20.36 2.99 -5.98
CA ASP A 109 19.29 1.98 -5.96
C ASP A 109 18.83 1.71 -4.51
N VAL A 110 19.78 1.55 -3.58
CA VAL A 110 19.50 1.43 -2.14
C VAL A 110 18.73 2.65 -1.63
N LEU A 111 19.19 3.85 -2.02
CA LEU A 111 18.55 5.10 -1.62
C LEU A 111 17.12 5.21 -2.17
N ALA A 112 16.88 4.82 -3.43
CA ALA A 112 15.56 4.81 -4.03
C ALA A 112 14.60 3.88 -3.29
N VAL A 113 15.02 2.64 -3.00
CA VAL A 113 14.21 1.66 -2.25
C VAL A 113 13.88 2.16 -0.85
N ARG A 114 14.86 2.70 -0.11
CA ARG A 114 14.64 3.26 1.24
C ARG A 114 13.71 4.47 1.25
N ASN A 115 13.86 5.37 0.29
CA ASN A 115 13.00 6.55 0.19
C ASN A 115 11.55 6.15 -0.14
N THR A 116 11.37 5.16 -1.02
CA THR A 116 10.04 4.62 -1.34
C THR A 116 9.42 3.95 -0.11
N CYS A 117 10.15 3.09 0.59
CA CYS A 117 9.70 2.51 1.86
C CYS A 117 9.24 3.59 2.86
N ARG A 118 10.00 4.69 3.01
CA ARG A 118 9.64 5.80 3.90
C ARG A 118 8.34 6.47 3.46
N ARG A 119 8.08 6.66 2.15
CA ARG A 119 6.83 7.23 1.65
C ARG A 119 5.63 6.34 1.99
N VAL A 120 5.76 5.02 1.78
CA VAL A 120 4.72 4.05 2.15
C VAL A 120 4.42 4.09 3.65
N LEU A 121 5.45 4.08 4.50
CA LEU A 121 5.28 4.17 5.96
C LEU A 121 4.67 5.49 6.42
N HIS A 122 4.98 6.60 5.77
CA HIS A 122 4.31 7.88 6.04
C HIS A 122 2.83 7.83 5.70
N GLU A 123 2.45 7.16 4.62
CA GLU A 123 1.03 7.00 4.26
C GLU A 123 0.32 6.02 5.20
N GLU A 124 0.96 4.95 5.60
CA GLU A 124 0.47 4.05 6.66
C GLU A 124 0.09 4.83 7.92
N GLN A 125 0.98 5.69 8.42
CA GLN A 125 0.71 6.53 9.59
C GLN A 125 -0.47 7.49 9.37
N ARG A 126 -0.58 8.09 8.18
CA ARG A 126 -1.70 8.95 7.84
C ARG A 126 -3.02 8.18 7.81
N MET A 127 -3.04 6.96 7.27
CA MET A 127 -4.24 6.14 7.26
C MET A 127 -4.70 5.81 8.69
N LYS A 128 -3.80 5.45 9.60
CA LYS A 128 -4.14 5.23 11.02
C LYS A 128 -4.76 6.46 11.70
N GLN A 129 -4.38 7.67 11.26
CA GLN A 129 -4.87 8.93 11.84
C GLN A 129 -6.17 9.44 11.18
N PHE A 130 -6.36 9.18 9.89
CA PHE A 130 -7.38 9.88 9.09
C PHE A 130 -8.54 8.99 8.65
N ILE A 131 -8.50 7.68 8.89
CA ILE A 131 -9.66 6.82 8.66
C ILE A 131 -10.81 7.26 9.58
N ARG A 132 -12.01 7.41 8.98
CA ARG A 132 -13.27 7.75 9.67
C ARG A 132 -14.29 6.67 9.35
N PHE A 133 -14.85 6.10 10.39
CA PHE A 133 -15.89 5.11 10.28
C PHE A 133 -17.28 5.75 10.29
N GLN A 134 -18.19 5.16 9.55
CA GLN A 134 -19.62 5.43 9.55
C GLN A 134 -20.33 4.17 10.03
N LYS A 135 -21.35 4.32 10.89
CA LYS A 135 -22.07 3.18 11.44
C LYS A 135 -23.23 2.80 10.52
N ALA A 136 -23.27 1.55 10.10
CA ALA A 136 -24.40 0.97 9.38
C ALA A 136 -25.52 0.52 10.32
N LYS A 137 -26.72 0.30 9.79
CA LYS A 137 -27.91 -0.14 10.54
C LYS A 137 -27.73 -1.47 11.25
N ASP A 138 -26.93 -2.36 10.69
CA ASP A 138 -26.58 -3.66 11.28
C ASP A 138 -25.55 -3.58 12.41
N GLY A 139 -25.05 -2.37 12.70
CA GLY A 139 -24.03 -2.13 13.70
C GLY A 139 -22.59 -2.21 13.22
N THR A 140 -22.35 -2.55 11.94
CA THR A 140 -21.02 -2.59 11.34
C THR A 140 -20.47 -1.18 11.11
N TYR A 141 -19.20 -0.98 11.39
CA TYR A 141 -18.50 0.29 11.13
C TYR A 141 -17.76 0.21 9.78
N LEU A 142 -18.13 1.05 8.83
CA LEU A 142 -17.54 1.08 7.50
C LEU A 142 -16.67 2.32 7.29
N ALA A 143 -15.49 2.11 6.72
CA ALA A 143 -14.60 3.19 6.30
C ALA A 143 -14.12 2.93 4.87
N VAL A 144 -14.19 3.96 4.04
CA VAL A 144 -13.66 3.94 2.68
C VAL A 144 -12.43 4.84 2.62
N VAL A 145 -11.39 4.37 1.96
CA VAL A 145 -10.13 5.08 1.76
C VAL A 145 -9.65 4.94 0.32
N SER A 146 -8.71 5.77 -0.09
CA SER A 146 -8.06 5.66 -1.40
C SER A 146 -6.62 6.15 -1.27
N PRO A 147 -5.75 5.38 -0.62
CA PRO A 147 -4.35 5.73 -0.45
C PRO A 147 -3.59 5.63 -1.78
N ASP A 148 -2.48 6.39 -1.91
CA ASP A 148 -1.62 6.31 -3.10
C ASP A 148 -0.88 4.97 -3.14
N HIS A 149 -0.46 4.45 -1.97
CA HIS A 149 0.24 3.18 -1.81
C HIS A 149 -0.69 2.11 -1.21
N ASN A 150 -0.37 0.85 -1.43
CA ASN A 150 -1.13 -0.29 -0.92
C ASN A 150 -0.86 -0.52 0.58
N VAL A 151 -1.36 0.37 1.43
CA VAL A 151 -1.06 0.39 2.86
C VAL A 151 -2.09 -0.34 3.73
N LEU A 152 -3.21 -0.80 3.19
CA LEU A 152 -4.22 -1.52 3.96
C LEU A 152 -3.62 -2.69 4.76
N PRO A 153 -2.82 -3.59 4.17
CA PRO A 153 -2.26 -4.70 4.92
C PRO A 153 -1.39 -4.29 6.12
N LEU A 154 -0.83 -3.07 6.09
CA LEU A 154 0.04 -2.56 7.15
C LEU A 154 -0.72 -1.95 8.33
N ILE A 155 -2.01 -1.63 8.15
CA ILE A 155 -2.81 -0.94 9.17
C ILE A 155 -3.84 -1.84 9.84
N ILE A 156 -4.11 -3.01 9.29
CA ILE A 156 -5.20 -3.90 9.75
C ILE A 156 -5.01 -4.34 11.19
N ASP A 157 -3.81 -4.76 11.57
CA ASP A 157 -3.50 -5.17 12.95
C ASP A 157 -3.79 -4.05 13.95
N HIS A 158 -3.46 -2.79 13.58
CA HIS A 158 -3.76 -1.62 14.41
C HIS A 158 -5.26 -1.43 14.66
N PHE A 159 -6.09 -1.61 13.64
CA PHE A 159 -7.55 -1.47 13.78
C PHE A 159 -8.17 -2.66 14.48
N GLN A 160 -7.65 -3.86 14.28
CA GLN A 160 -8.07 -5.05 15.01
C GLN A 160 -7.79 -4.91 16.51
N ASP A 161 -6.59 -4.48 16.89
CA ASP A 161 -6.23 -4.25 18.29
C ASP A 161 -7.11 -3.18 18.95
N ARG A 162 -7.42 -2.11 18.21
CA ARG A 162 -8.14 -0.95 18.73
C ARG A 162 -9.65 -1.18 18.81
N PHE A 163 -10.23 -1.96 17.91
CA PHE A 163 -11.66 -2.21 17.74
C PHE A 163 -11.97 -3.71 17.71
N ASN A 164 -11.39 -4.45 18.65
CA ASN A 164 -11.50 -5.91 18.72
C ASN A 164 -12.90 -6.41 19.15
N ASP A 165 -13.73 -5.54 19.69
CA ASP A 165 -15.10 -5.81 20.17
C ASP A 165 -16.18 -5.38 19.17
N GLN A 166 -15.81 -4.84 18.01
CA GLN A 166 -16.73 -4.27 17.03
C GLN A 166 -16.53 -4.88 15.64
N SER A 167 -17.64 -5.01 14.90
CA SER A 167 -17.55 -5.38 13.48
C SER A 167 -17.19 -4.16 12.65
N TRP A 168 -16.20 -4.29 11.78
CA TRP A 168 -15.79 -3.20 10.90
C TRP A 168 -15.31 -3.68 9.53
N LEU A 169 -15.42 -2.77 8.56
CA LEU A 169 -14.90 -2.92 7.20
C LEU A 169 -14.08 -1.68 6.84
N ILE A 170 -12.85 -1.89 6.38
CA ILE A 170 -12.03 -0.85 5.75
C ILE A 170 -11.82 -1.25 4.29
N TYR A 171 -12.23 -0.36 3.36
CA TYR A 171 -12.22 -0.64 1.94
C TYR A 171 -11.36 0.36 1.16
N ASP A 172 -10.45 -0.14 0.32
CA ASP A 172 -9.66 0.67 -0.61
C ASP A 172 -10.41 0.83 -1.93
N ALA A 173 -10.98 2.02 -2.15
CA ALA A 173 -11.71 2.36 -3.36
C ALA A 173 -10.84 2.43 -4.62
N ARG A 174 -9.51 2.53 -4.49
CA ARG A 174 -8.59 2.55 -5.63
C ARG A 174 -8.26 1.16 -6.12
N ARG A 175 -8.18 0.19 -5.20
CA ARG A 175 -7.75 -1.19 -5.47
C ARG A 175 -8.89 -2.19 -5.42
N HIS A 176 -10.10 -1.73 -5.12
CA HIS A 176 -11.34 -2.53 -5.09
C HIS A 176 -11.25 -3.76 -4.19
N TYR A 177 -10.61 -3.61 -3.00
CA TYR A 177 -10.61 -4.63 -1.97
C TYR A 177 -10.64 -4.01 -0.57
N GLY A 178 -10.99 -4.81 0.43
CA GLY A 178 -11.01 -4.37 1.81
C GLY A 178 -10.71 -5.49 2.78
N TYR A 179 -10.76 -5.15 4.07
CA TYR A 179 -10.68 -6.10 5.16
C TYR A 179 -11.90 -5.96 6.05
N TYR A 180 -12.59 -7.07 6.25
CA TYR A 180 -13.73 -7.18 7.14
C TYR A 180 -13.36 -7.96 8.40
N TYR A 181 -13.73 -7.42 9.55
CA TYR A 181 -13.58 -8.06 10.85
C TYR A 181 -14.92 -8.12 11.57
N CYS A 182 -15.22 -9.27 12.17
CA CYS A 182 -16.42 -9.49 12.96
C CYS A 182 -16.07 -10.38 14.16
N PRO A 183 -16.16 -9.88 15.41
CA PRO A 183 -15.95 -10.71 16.59
C PRO A 183 -16.97 -11.88 16.63
N PRO A 184 -16.57 -13.08 17.08
CA PRO A 184 -15.31 -13.43 17.72
C PRO A 184 -14.20 -13.95 16.77
N SER A 185 -14.18 -13.54 15.51
CA SER A 185 -13.14 -13.96 14.56
C SER A 185 -11.74 -13.63 15.10
N GLU A 186 -10.78 -14.54 14.87
CA GLU A 186 -9.40 -14.34 15.30
C GLU A 186 -8.67 -13.30 14.45
N SER A 187 -9.05 -13.13 13.17
CA SER A 187 -8.38 -12.22 12.25
C SER A 187 -9.33 -11.63 11.20
N PRO A 188 -9.03 -10.43 10.70
CA PRO A 188 -9.76 -9.82 9.59
C PRO A 188 -9.59 -10.60 8.30
N VAL A 189 -10.67 -10.69 7.52
CA VAL A 189 -10.71 -11.41 6.24
C VAL A 189 -10.64 -10.40 5.10
N ARG A 190 -9.79 -10.66 4.11
CA ARG A 190 -9.75 -9.88 2.89
C ARG A 190 -11.00 -10.14 2.06
N ILE A 191 -11.65 -9.07 1.62
CA ILE A 191 -12.86 -9.14 0.79
C ILE A 191 -12.69 -8.32 -0.49
N THR A 192 -13.41 -8.74 -1.53
CA THR A 192 -13.61 -8.01 -2.78
C THR A 192 -15.10 -8.07 -3.10
N PHE A 193 -15.65 -7.01 -3.72
CA PHE A 193 -17.00 -7.05 -4.25
C PHE A 193 -16.94 -7.46 -5.73
N GLU A 194 -17.73 -8.43 -6.13
CA GLU A 194 -17.78 -8.91 -7.52
C GLU A 194 -18.43 -7.87 -8.45
N ASP A 195 -19.37 -7.09 -7.93
CA ASP A 195 -20.06 -6.01 -8.64
C ASP A 195 -19.88 -4.69 -7.88
N GLU A 196 -19.32 -3.70 -8.55
CA GLU A 196 -19.19 -2.34 -7.99
C GLU A 196 -20.55 -1.69 -7.71
N ALA A 197 -21.60 -2.09 -8.41
CA ALA A 197 -22.96 -1.61 -8.17
C ALA A 197 -23.58 -2.16 -6.87
N ALA A 198 -23.06 -3.26 -6.34
CA ALA A 198 -23.49 -3.87 -5.08
C ALA A 198 -22.77 -3.30 -3.83
N VAL A 199 -21.85 -2.36 -4.03
CA VAL A 199 -21.12 -1.75 -2.92
C VAL A 199 -22.02 -0.78 -2.15
N PRO A 200 -22.21 -0.93 -0.82
CA PRO A 200 -23.17 -0.14 -0.06
C PRO A 200 -22.67 1.27 0.32
N PHE A 201 -21.74 1.81 -0.46
CA PHE A 201 -21.13 3.12 -0.26
C PHE A 201 -20.60 3.71 -1.56
N SER A 202 -20.49 5.04 -1.59
CA SER A 202 -19.89 5.74 -2.71
C SER A 202 -18.36 5.58 -2.72
N LEU A 203 -17.81 5.04 -3.80
CA LEU A 203 -16.36 4.92 -4.01
C LEU A 203 -15.68 6.30 -4.13
N THR A 204 -16.44 7.34 -4.48
CA THR A 204 -15.90 8.70 -4.71
C THR A 204 -15.65 9.46 -3.41
N ASN A 205 -16.58 9.39 -2.46
CA ASN A 205 -16.54 10.17 -1.22
C ASN A 205 -16.69 9.32 0.06
N GLY A 206 -16.83 8.00 -0.07
CA GLY A 206 -16.94 7.07 1.04
C GLY A 206 -18.23 7.17 1.85
N LYS A 207 -19.24 7.92 1.39
CA LYS A 207 -20.51 8.02 2.09
C LYS A 207 -21.30 6.73 1.91
N LEU A 208 -21.83 6.22 3.02
CA LEU A 208 -22.77 5.11 2.99
C LEU A 208 -24.08 5.54 2.32
N ASP A 209 -24.71 4.60 1.64
CA ASP A 209 -26.04 4.80 1.10
C ASP A 209 -27.05 5.05 2.25
N ALA A 210 -28.03 5.91 1.99
CA ALA A 210 -29.01 6.32 3.03
C ALA A 210 -29.77 5.11 3.62
N ASP A 211 -29.97 4.07 2.82
CA ASP A 211 -30.64 2.85 3.25
C ASP A 211 -29.78 1.97 4.17
N VAL A 212 -28.46 2.16 4.13
CA VAL A 212 -27.50 1.39 4.94
C VAL A 212 -27.07 2.16 6.18
N LEU A 213 -27.04 3.49 6.11
CA LEU A 213 -26.59 4.36 7.21
C LEU A 213 -27.51 4.25 8.44
N SER A 214 -26.90 4.14 9.64
CA SER A 214 -27.65 4.19 10.91
C SER A 214 -28.24 5.59 11.15
N THR A 215 -29.43 5.65 11.74
CA THR A 215 -30.08 6.91 12.10
C THR A 215 -29.28 7.74 13.10
N ASP A 216 -28.52 7.07 13.96
CA ASP A 216 -27.69 7.74 14.99
C ASP A 216 -26.37 8.27 14.44
N ASP A 217 -25.90 7.75 13.31
CA ASP A 217 -24.59 8.12 12.74
C ASP A 217 -24.56 9.59 12.35
N GLN A 218 -25.64 10.14 11.80
CA GLN A 218 -25.72 11.55 11.45
C GLN A 218 -25.53 12.45 12.69
N LEU A 219 -26.11 12.11 13.82
CA LEU A 219 -25.96 12.83 15.08
C LEU A 219 -24.49 12.80 15.55
N PHE A 220 -23.85 11.64 15.50
CA PHE A 220 -22.44 11.50 15.88
C PHE A 220 -21.51 12.28 14.96
N GLN A 221 -21.77 12.30 13.66
CA GLN A 221 -21.01 13.13 12.71
C GLN A 221 -21.15 14.62 12.98
N ASP A 222 -22.35 15.10 13.31
CA ASP A 222 -22.61 16.50 13.65
C ASP A 222 -21.97 16.89 14.98
N LEU A 223 -22.00 16.02 15.98
CA LEU A 223 -21.28 16.19 17.24
C LEU A 223 -19.77 16.26 17.01
N TRP A 224 -19.23 15.39 16.16
CA TRP A 224 -17.81 15.39 15.81
C TRP A 224 -17.38 16.69 15.09
N ARG A 225 -18.19 17.17 14.14
CA ARG A 225 -17.95 18.46 13.47
C ARG A 225 -17.96 19.63 14.46
N THR A 226 -18.90 19.62 15.39
CA THR A 226 -19.03 20.65 16.45
C THR A 226 -17.83 20.62 17.39
N TYR A 227 -17.45 19.45 17.86
CA TYR A 227 -16.26 19.25 18.69
C TYR A 227 -14.99 19.72 17.97
N PHE A 228 -14.80 19.32 16.72
CA PHE A 228 -13.63 19.71 15.92
C PHE A 228 -13.52 21.24 15.77
N LYS A 229 -14.64 21.93 15.57
CA LYS A 229 -14.68 23.40 15.54
C LYS A 229 -14.38 24.02 16.90
N ALA A 230 -14.89 23.43 17.98
CA ALA A 230 -14.74 23.96 19.33
C ALA A 230 -13.31 23.87 19.87
N ILE A 231 -12.58 22.80 19.56
CA ILE A 231 -11.18 22.62 20.01
C ILE A 231 -10.17 23.39 19.16
N CYS A 232 -10.60 23.98 18.03
CA CYS A 232 -9.72 24.70 17.13
C CYS A 232 -9.32 26.05 17.72
N ILE A 233 -8.06 26.17 18.12
CA ILE A 233 -7.49 27.44 18.61
C ILE A 233 -7.14 28.28 17.38
N ARG A 234 -7.88 29.39 17.17
CA ARG A 234 -7.78 30.24 15.96
C ARG A 234 -6.37 30.78 15.71
N GLU A 235 -5.66 31.15 16.78
CA GLU A 235 -4.28 31.68 16.74
C GLU A 235 -3.25 30.64 16.30
N ARG A 236 -3.59 29.35 16.40
CA ARG A 236 -2.72 28.23 15.99
C ARG A 236 -3.03 27.67 14.60
N ILE A 237 -4.00 28.24 13.89
CA ILE A 237 -4.36 27.81 12.54
C ILE A 237 -3.18 28.07 11.60
N ASN A 238 -2.58 27.02 11.08
CA ASN A 238 -1.54 27.07 10.06
C ASN A 238 -1.96 26.21 8.85
N PRO A 239 -2.59 26.82 7.82
CA PRO A 239 -3.09 26.10 6.66
C PRO A 239 -2.00 25.36 5.87
N ARG A 240 -0.77 25.92 5.81
CA ARG A 240 0.35 25.26 5.12
C ARG A 240 0.77 23.99 5.84
N LYS A 241 0.93 24.05 7.17
CA LYS A 241 1.25 22.87 7.98
C LYS A 241 0.13 21.84 7.89
N GLN A 242 -1.13 22.25 7.98
CA GLN A 242 -2.28 21.36 7.86
C GLN A 242 -2.29 20.64 6.52
N LEU A 243 -2.02 21.31 5.40
CA LEU A 243 -1.96 20.67 4.09
C LEU A 243 -0.78 19.69 3.94
N ASN A 244 0.33 19.97 4.60
CA ASN A 244 1.48 19.07 4.60
C ASN A 244 1.22 17.80 5.42
N ASP A 245 0.66 17.95 6.62
CA ASP A 245 0.38 16.85 7.54
C ASP A 245 -0.83 16.03 7.08
N MET A 246 -1.86 16.71 6.55
CA MET A 246 -3.14 16.14 6.08
C MET A 246 -3.44 16.58 4.64
N PRO A 247 -2.88 15.92 3.63
CA PRO A 247 -3.12 16.23 2.21
C PRO A 247 -4.60 16.22 1.82
N ARG A 248 -4.99 17.12 0.91
CA ARG A 248 -6.40 17.29 0.48
C ARG A 248 -7.04 16.02 -0.06
N ARG A 249 -6.26 15.09 -0.63
CA ARG A 249 -6.77 13.83 -1.17
C ARG A 249 -7.52 12.98 -0.14
N TYR A 250 -7.20 13.11 1.16
CA TYR A 250 -7.91 12.40 2.23
C TYR A 250 -9.20 13.09 2.67
N TRP A 251 -9.36 14.41 2.42
CA TRP A 251 -10.47 15.19 2.95
C TRP A 251 -11.83 14.67 2.50
N ARG A 252 -11.92 14.15 1.29
CA ARG A 252 -13.17 13.59 0.75
C ARG A 252 -13.75 12.42 1.56
N TYR A 253 -12.92 11.75 2.34
CA TYR A 253 -13.33 10.65 3.22
C TYR A 253 -13.46 11.07 4.70
N MET A 254 -13.26 12.33 5.02
CA MET A 254 -13.28 12.85 6.38
C MET A 254 -14.55 13.64 6.64
N THR A 255 -15.33 13.22 7.64
CA THR A 255 -16.63 13.83 7.99
C THR A 255 -16.51 15.29 8.40
N GLU A 256 -15.39 15.70 9.02
CA GLU A 256 -15.12 17.06 9.49
C GLU A 256 -14.68 18.01 8.36
N LYS A 257 -14.48 17.50 7.15
CA LYS A 257 -14.01 18.28 5.98
C LYS A 257 -15.06 18.41 4.88
N ASN A 258 -16.15 17.64 4.99
CA ASN A 258 -17.29 17.63 4.07
C ASN A 258 -18.48 18.36 4.66
#